data_7eefa006d52bae08a51b3b6ab739304b
#
_entry.id   7eefa006d52bae08a51b3b6ab739304b
#
_cell.length_a   1.000
_cell.length_b   1.000
_cell.length_c   1.000
_cell.angle_alpha   90.00
_cell.angle_beta   90.00
_cell.angle_gamma   90.00
#
_symmetry.space_group_name_H-M   'P 1'
#
loop_
_entity.id
_entity.type
_entity.pdbx_description
1 polymer ?
#
loop_
_entity_poly.entity_id
_entity_poly.type
_entity_poly.pdbx_seq_one_letter_code
_entity_poly.pdbx_strand_id
1 'polypeptide(L)'
;MKRVITFGTYDVFHLGHLRLLQRAAEYGDSLVVGVSSDALNFKKKGRNPIYSQHDRMEIVSGLKVVDSVFLEEDLELKMEYIKSQKADVLVMGDDWAGKFDFCQAICEVVYLERTPSISTTALIEVIKEI
;
A
#
# COMPACT_ATOMS: atom_id res chain seq x y z
N MET A 1 -2.95 2.97 -21.88
CA MET A 1 -3.47 2.36 -20.63
C MET A 1 -2.88 3.06 -19.42
N LYS A 2 -3.72 3.31 -18.45
CA LYS A 2 -3.28 3.94 -17.19
C LYS A 2 -2.95 2.88 -16.16
N ARG A 3 -1.74 2.96 -15.62
CA ARG A 3 -1.28 2.05 -14.58
C ARG A 3 -1.21 2.77 -13.23
N VAL A 4 -1.89 2.21 -12.24
CA VAL A 4 -1.93 2.73 -10.88
C VAL A 4 -0.92 2.00 -10.03
N ILE A 5 -0.19 2.73 -9.17
CA ILE A 5 0.70 2.16 -8.17
C ILE A 5 0.26 2.65 -6.79
N THR A 6 0.30 1.77 -5.82
CA THR A 6 0.06 2.10 -4.42
C THR A 6 1.02 1.30 -3.54
N PHE A 7 1.23 1.76 -2.33
CA PHE A 7 2.17 1.16 -1.39
C PHE A 7 1.51 0.99 -0.04
N GLY A 8 1.87 -0.04 0.68
CA GLY A 8 1.39 -0.25 2.03
C GLY A 8 2.00 -1.45 2.72
N THR A 9 1.70 -1.60 3.99
CA THR A 9 2.15 -2.74 4.79
C THR A 9 1.20 -3.92 4.64
N TYR A 10 -0.10 -3.67 4.72
CA TYR A 10 -1.17 -4.68 4.61
C TYR A 10 -1.05 -5.80 5.63
N ASP A 11 -0.65 -5.45 6.87
CA ASP A 11 -0.55 -6.41 7.94
C ASP A 11 -1.92 -6.73 8.52
N VAL A 12 -2.16 -7.99 8.87
CA VAL A 12 -3.47 -8.47 9.35
C VAL A 12 -4.57 -7.95 8.43
N PHE A 13 -4.50 -8.35 7.16
CA PHE A 13 -5.33 -7.82 6.08
C PHE A 13 -6.80 -7.79 6.46
N HIS A 14 -7.44 -6.65 6.29
CA HIS A 14 -8.83 -6.43 6.67
C HIS A 14 -9.60 -5.64 5.60
N LEU A 15 -10.89 -5.42 5.85
CA LEU A 15 -11.77 -4.76 4.88
C LEU A 15 -11.29 -3.37 4.48
N GLY A 16 -10.71 -2.62 5.41
CA GLY A 16 -10.17 -1.29 5.10
C GLY A 16 -9.09 -1.34 4.02
N HIS A 17 -8.19 -2.31 4.10
CA HIS A 17 -7.18 -2.54 3.07
C HIS A 17 -7.82 -2.88 1.72
N LEU A 18 -8.79 -3.78 1.73
CA LEU A 18 -9.47 -4.18 0.50
C LEU A 18 -10.17 -2.99 -0.17
N ARG A 19 -10.91 -2.19 0.61
CA ARG A 19 -11.60 -1.02 0.10
C ARG A 19 -10.64 0.00 -0.52
N LEU A 20 -9.51 0.24 0.14
CA LEU A 20 -8.51 1.16 -0.37
C LEU A 20 -7.98 0.68 -1.73
N LEU A 21 -7.66 -0.61 -1.85
CA LEU A 21 -7.16 -1.18 -3.10
C LEU A 21 -8.22 -1.16 -4.20
N GLN A 22 -9.47 -1.44 -3.87
CA GLN A 22 -10.58 -1.35 -4.83
C GLN A 22 -10.75 0.07 -5.36
N ARG A 23 -10.68 1.07 -4.48
CA ARG A 23 -10.80 2.48 -4.86
C ARG A 23 -9.59 2.94 -5.67
N ALA A 24 -8.39 2.50 -5.29
CA ALA A 24 -7.18 2.81 -6.05
C ALA A 24 -7.27 2.27 -7.48
N ALA A 25 -7.77 1.05 -7.65
CA ALA A 25 -7.92 0.43 -8.96
C ALA A 25 -8.83 1.22 -9.91
N GLU A 26 -9.74 2.02 -9.40
CA GLU A 26 -10.65 2.83 -10.20
C GLU A 26 -9.95 3.97 -10.96
N TYR A 27 -8.72 4.30 -10.58
CA TYR A 27 -7.96 5.39 -11.19
C TYR A 27 -7.21 4.98 -12.46
N GLY A 28 -7.30 3.72 -12.86
CA GLY A 28 -6.65 3.26 -14.08
C GLY A 28 -7.11 1.90 -14.54
N ASP A 29 -6.35 1.32 -15.44
CA ASP A 29 -6.67 0.04 -16.09
C ASP A 29 -5.97 -1.15 -15.42
N SER A 30 -4.90 -0.89 -14.70
CA SER A 30 -4.17 -1.91 -13.96
C SER A 30 -3.65 -1.35 -12.64
N LEU A 31 -3.45 -2.23 -11.65
CA LEU A 31 -2.99 -1.85 -10.32
C LEU A 31 -1.79 -2.71 -9.93
N VAL A 32 -0.68 -2.04 -9.63
CA VAL A 32 0.50 -2.68 -9.03
C VAL A 32 0.66 -2.19 -7.59
N VAL A 33 0.97 -3.11 -6.69
CA VAL A 33 1.06 -2.82 -5.26
C VAL A 33 2.46 -3.10 -4.74
N GLY A 34 3.08 -2.08 -4.14
CA GLY A 34 4.33 -2.22 -3.40
C GLY A 34 4.04 -2.57 -1.95
N VAL A 35 4.51 -3.72 -1.51
CA VAL A 35 4.33 -4.20 -0.14
C VAL A 35 5.60 -3.92 0.65
N SER A 36 5.49 -3.20 1.77
CA SER A 36 6.64 -2.85 2.60
C SER A 36 7.32 -4.09 3.17
N SER A 37 8.64 -4.17 3.06
CA SER A 37 9.41 -5.28 3.62
C SER A 37 9.32 -5.30 5.16
N ASP A 38 9.62 -6.44 5.75
CA ASP A 38 9.69 -6.57 7.20
C ASP A 38 10.75 -5.61 7.77
N ALA A 39 11.91 -5.55 7.11
CA ALA A 39 12.99 -4.66 7.53
C ALA A 39 12.60 -3.19 7.47
N LEU A 40 11.89 -2.77 6.41
CA LEU A 40 11.41 -1.40 6.29
C LEU A 40 10.40 -1.06 7.39
N ASN A 41 9.48 -1.97 7.69
CA ASN A 41 8.51 -1.77 8.76
C ASN A 41 9.17 -1.70 10.13
N PHE A 42 10.16 -2.55 10.38
CA PHE A 42 10.94 -2.49 11.63
C PHE A 42 11.63 -1.14 11.79
N LYS A 43 12.21 -0.63 10.70
CA LYS A 43 12.89 0.67 10.70
C LYS A 43 11.91 1.82 11.00
N LYS A 44 10.68 1.75 10.49
CA LYS A 44 9.66 2.79 10.69
C LYS A 44 8.99 2.71 12.05
N LYS A 45 8.71 1.51 12.56
CA LYS A 45 7.84 1.30 13.71
C LYS A 45 8.53 0.65 14.91
N GLY A 46 9.76 0.17 14.74
CA GLY A 46 10.50 -0.50 15.80
C GLY A 46 10.02 -1.92 16.08
N ARG A 47 9.19 -2.49 15.22
CA ARG A 47 8.68 -3.86 15.35
C ARG A 47 8.38 -4.45 13.98
N ASN A 48 8.41 -5.78 13.90
CA ASN A 48 8.01 -6.49 12.69
C ASN A 48 6.49 -6.56 12.57
N PRO A 49 5.96 -6.63 11.34
CA PRO A 49 4.55 -6.98 11.13
C PRO A 49 4.24 -8.36 11.72
N ILE A 50 2.96 -8.61 11.99
CA ILE A 50 2.49 -9.92 12.46
C ILE A 50 2.63 -10.96 11.36
N TYR A 51 2.20 -10.63 10.13
CA TYR A 51 2.44 -11.49 8.97
C TYR A 51 3.78 -11.14 8.34
N SER A 52 4.53 -12.17 7.92
CA SER A 52 5.78 -11.96 7.19
C SER A 52 5.52 -11.21 5.88
N GLN A 53 6.54 -10.56 5.35
CA GLN A 53 6.42 -9.89 4.04
C GLN A 53 5.97 -10.86 2.95
N HIS A 54 6.44 -12.09 3.01
CA HIS A 54 6.08 -13.13 2.04
C HIS A 54 4.57 -13.42 2.08
N ASP A 55 4.03 -13.62 3.27
CA ASP A 55 2.60 -13.88 3.45
C ASP A 55 1.75 -12.68 3.04
N ARG A 56 2.19 -11.47 3.40
CA ARG A 56 1.47 -10.25 3.04
C ARG A 56 1.43 -10.05 1.53
N MET A 57 2.54 -10.30 0.84
CA MET A 57 2.59 -10.22 -0.62
C MET A 57 1.67 -11.25 -1.27
N GLU A 58 1.65 -12.46 -0.74
CA GLU A 58 0.81 -13.52 -1.27
C GLU A 58 -0.67 -13.19 -1.14
N ILE A 59 -1.10 -12.69 0.03
CA ILE A 59 -2.49 -12.30 0.26
C ILE A 59 -2.89 -11.19 -0.72
N VAL A 60 -2.09 -10.15 -0.84
CA VAL A 60 -2.39 -9.02 -1.73
C VAL A 60 -2.42 -9.47 -3.19
N SER A 61 -1.50 -10.33 -3.60
CA SER A 61 -1.45 -10.82 -4.98
C SER A 61 -2.67 -11.66 -5.37
N GLY A 62 -3.38 -12.21 -4.40
CA GLY A 62 -4.59 -13.01 -4.62
C GLY A 62 -5.86 -12.20 -4.82
N LEU A 63 -5.81 -10.88 -4.65
CA LEU A 63 -7.00 -10.04 -4.79
C LEU A 63 -7.31 -9.76 -6.26
N LYS A 64 -8.61 -9.77 -6.60
CA LYS A 64 -9.07 -9.56 -7.98
C LYS A 64 -8.58 -8.26 -8.60
N VAL A 65 -8.53 -7.19 -7.81
CA VAL A 65 -8.19 -5.85 -8.32
C VAL A 65 -6.70 -5.61 -8.48
N VAL A 66 -5.86 -6.54 -7.98
CA VAL A 66 -4.41 -6.40 -8.01
C VAL A 66 -3.84 -7.20 -9.17
N ASP A 67 -3.12 -6.54 -10.06
CA ASP A 67 -2.50 -7.18 -11.22
C ASP A 67 -1.11 -7.72 -10.91
N SER A 68 -0.35 -7.02 -10.06
CA SER A 68 0.98 -7.48 -9.65
C SER A 68 1.39 -6.85 -8.33
N VAL A 69 2.35 -7.49 -7.66
CA VAL A 69 2.92 -6.99 -6.40
C VAL A 69 4.45 -7.00 -6.51
N PHE A 70 5.08 -6.13 -5.73
CA PHE A 70 6.53 -6.13 -5.56
C PHE A 70 6.87 -5.73 -4.13
N LEU A 71 8.11 -5.98 -3.73
CA LEU A 71 8.58 -5.66 -2.38
C LEU A 71 9.15 -4.24 -2.34
N GLU A 72 8.61 -3.41 -1.45
CA GLU A 72 9.16 -2.08 -1.18
C GLU A 72 10.18 -2.19 -0.04
N GLU A 73 11.44 -1.93 -0.34
CA GLU A 73 12.52 -2.09 0.64
C GLU A 73 13.02 -0.77 1.20
N ASP A 74 12.73 0.36 0.53
CA ASP A 74 13.22 1.67 0.93
C ASP A 74 12.23 2.76 0.52
N LEU A 75 11.84 3.61 1.48
CA LEU A 75 10.95 4.75 1.19
C LEU A 75 11.57 5.76 0.24
N GLU A 76 12.89 5.91 0.27
CA GLU A 76 13.60 6.86 -0.59
C GLU A 76 13.62 6.44 -2.05
N LEU A 77 13.30 5.18 -2.36
CA LEU A 77 13.24 4.66 -3.72
C LEU A 77 11.85 4.82 -4.36
N LYS A 78 10.97 5.63 -3.77
CA LYS A 78 9.58 5.77 -4.26
C LYS A 78 9.54 6.14 -5.74
N MET A 79 10.30 7.12 -6.17
CA MET A 79 10.34 7.55 -7.56
C MET A 79 10.90 6.46 -8.49
N GLU A 80 11.92 5.74 -8.04
CA GLU A 80 12.50 4.64 -8.79
C GLU A 80 11.49 3.50 -9.00
N TYR A 81 10.73 3.18 -7.97
CA TYR A 81 9.66 2.17 -8.08
C TYR A 81 8.59 2.60 -9.07
N ILE A 82 8.15 3.86 -8.98
CA ILE A 82 7.13 4.41 -9.90
C ILE A 82 7.62 4.31 -11.35
N LYS A 83 8.86 4.67 -11.61
CA LYS A 83 9.46 4.62 -12.94
C LYS A 83 9.63 3.18 -13.43
N SER A 84 10.17 2.29 -12.59
CA SER A 84 10.41 0.89 -12.98
C SER A 84 9.11 0.14 -13.24
N GLN A 85 8.06 0.47 -12.52
CA GLN A 85 6.74 -0.13 -12.72
C GLN A 85 5.94 0.56 -13.82
N LYS A 86 6.47 1.64 -14.39
CA LYS A 86 5.82 2.42 -15.46
C LYS A 86 4.43 2.91 -15.03
N ALA A 87 4.32 3.38 -13.81
CA ALA A 87 3.04 3.83 -13.26
C ALA A 87 2.72 5.26 -13.70
N ASP A 88 1.45 5.49 -13.97
CA ASP A 88 0.92 6.79 -14.37
C ASP A 88 0.27 7.54 -13.22
N VAL A 89 -0.22 6.81 -12.22
CA VAL A 89 -0.92 7.38 -11.07
C VAL A 89 -0.42 6.71 -9.79
N LEU A 90 0.01 7.53 -8.83
CA LEU A 90 0.30 7.08 -7.46
C LEU A 90 -0.93 7.38 -6.60
N VAL A 91 -1.49 6.35 -5.97
CA VAL A 91 -2.62 6.49 -5.06
C VAL A 91 -2.18 6.07 -3.66
N MET A 92 -2.38 6.96 -2.69
CA MET A 92 -2.06 6.70 -1.28
C MET A 92 -3.25 7.11 -0.41
N GLY A 93 -3.32 6.58 0.81
CA GLY A 93 -4.29 7.07 1.79
C GLY A 93 -3.97 8.49 2.22
N ASP A 94 -4.98 9.21 2.73
CA ASP A 94 -4.82 10.61 3.10
C ASP A 94 -3.97 10.82 4.36
N ASP A 95 -3.65 9.77 5.11
CA ASP A 95 -2.64 9.81 6.17
C ASP A 95 -1.28 10.34 5.65
N TRP A 96 -1.05 10.18 4.35
CA TRP A 96 0.17 10.59 3.66
C TRP A 96 0.01 11.90 2.89
N ALA A 97 -1.13 12.59 3.06
CA ALA A 97 -1.45 13.79 2.28
C ALA A 97 -0.26 14.78 2.26
N GLY A 98 0.13 15.18 1.06
CA GLY A 98 1.24 16.10 0.81
C GLY A 98 2.63 15.47 0.84
N LYS A 99 2.81 14.30 1.45
CA LYS A 99 4.14 13.70 1.65
C LYS A 99 4.77 13.14 0.38
N PHE A 100 3.97 12.87 -0.64
CA PHE A 100 4.45 12.36 -1.92
C PHE A 100 4.20 13.32 -3.07
N ASP A 101 3.94 14.59 -2.78
CA ASP A 101 3.71 15.60 -3.82
C ASP A 101 4.90 15.77 -4.75
N PHE A 102 6.12 15.48 -4.29
CA PHE A 102 7.30 15.49 -5.14
C PHE A 102 7.22 14.49 -6.30
N CYS A 103 6.39 13.45 -6.17
CA CYS A 103 6.19 12.47 -7.25
C CYS A 103 5.36 13.04 -8.40
N GLN A 104 4.73 14.21 -8.23
CA GLN A 104 3.99 14.89 -9.29
C GLN A 104 4.88 15.23 -10.49
N ALA A 105 6.19 15.25 -10.29
CA ALA A 105 7.14 15.44 -11.38
C ALA A 105 7.10 14.35 -12.44
N ILE A 106 6.64 13.15 -12.08
CA ILE A 106 6.66 11.97 -12.96
C ILE A 106 5.31 11.25 -13.11
N CYS A 107 4.32 11.55 -12.27
CA CYS A 107 3.02 10.90 -12.33
C CYS A 107 1.94 11.75 -11.65
N GLU A 108 0.69 11.38 -11.85
CA GLU A 108 -0.41 11.96 -11.08
C GLU A 108 -0.35 11.40 -9.65
N VAL A 109 -0.63 12.23 -8.66
CA VAL A 109 -0.65 11.80 -7.24
C VAL A 109 -2.03 12.06 -6.66
N VAL A 110 -2.64 11.02 -6.10
CA VAL A 110 -3.99 11.07 -5.54
C VAL A 110 -3.94 10.56 -4.10
N TYR A 111 -4.57 11.29 -3.19
CA TYR A 111 -4.74 10.85 -1.81
C TYR A 111 -6.20 10.53 -1.57
N LEU A 112 -6.47 9.30 -1.12
CA LEU A 112 -7.83 8.85 -0.87
C LEU A 112 -8.22 9.07 0.57
N GLU A 113 -9.41 9.61 0.77
CA GLU A 113 -10.00 9.74 2.09
C GLU A 113 -10.16 8.35 2.72
N ARG A 114 -9.86 8.26 4.01
CA ARG A 114 -9.93 6.99 4.73
C ARG A 114 -11.35 6.45 4.76
N THR A 115 -11.51 5.20 4.34
CA THR A 115 -12.79 4.51 4.50
C THR A 115 -12.99 4.21 5.98
N PRO A 116 -14.13 4.57 6.58
CA PRO A 116 -14.42 4.22 7.98
C PRO A 116 -14.35 2.70 8.15
N SER A 117 -13.38 2.24 8.93
CA SER A 117 -13.19 0.82 9.24
C SER A 117 -12.26 0.71 10.44
N ILE A 118 -12.17 -0.49 11.00
CA ILE A 118 -11.23 -0.76 12.08
C ILE A 118 -9.80 -0.77 11.50
N SER A 119 -8.85 -0.14 12.20
CA SER A 119 -7.44 -0.19 11.81
C SER A 119 -6.80 -1.50 12.23
N THR A 120 -5.64 -1.83 11.65
CA THR A 120 -4.85 -3.00 12.06
C THR A 120 -4.50 -2.93 13.54
N THR A 121 -4.09 -1.77 14.03
CA THR A 121 -3.76 -1.57 15.46
C THR A 121 -4.98 -1.83 16.33
N ALA A 122 -6.14 -1.27 15.99
CA ALA A 122 -7.37 -1.49 16.75
C ALA A 122 -7.79 -2.96 16.72
N LEU A 123 -7.61 -3.63 15.59
CA LEU A 123 -7.92 -5.05 15.43
C LEU A 123 -7.05 -5.90 16.37
N ILE A 124 -5.76 -5.63 16.43
CA ILE A 124 -4.82 -6.32 17.31
C ILE A 124 -5.22 -6.14 18.77
N GLU A 125 -5.60 -4.92 19.17
CA GLU A 125 -6.04 -4.64 20.54
C GLU A 125 -7.30 -5.44 20.91
N VAL A 126 -8.28 -5.54 20.00
CA VAL A 126 -9.47 -6.35 20.21
C VAL A 126 -9.09 -7.83 20.41
N ILE A 127 -8.19 -8.34 19.58
CA ILE A 127 -7.73 -9.73 19.66
C ILE A 127 -7.05 -10.00 21.01
N LYS A 128 -6.26 -9.08 21.51
CA LYS A 128 -5.58 -9.22 22.80
C LYS A 128 -6.55 -9.32 23.98
N GLU A 129 -7.74 -8.75 23.85
CA GLU A 129 -8.76 -8.77 24.90
C GLU A 129 -9.57 -10.05 24.92
N ILE A 130 -9.46 -10.88 23.90
CA ILE A 130 -10.14 -12.18 23.85
C ILE A 130 -9.36 -13.19 24.68
#